data_b13c93dcf5c301a5d4aa9dd7869c1f8a
#
_entry.id   b13c93dcf5c301a5d4aa9dd7869c1f8a
#
_cell.length_a   1.000
_cell.length_b   1.000
_cell.length_c   1.000
_cell.angle_alpha   90.00
_cell.angle_beta   90.00
_cell.angle_gamma   90.00
#
_symmetry.space_group_name_H-M   'P 1'
#
loop_
_entity.id
_entity.type
_entity.pdbx_description
1 polymer ?
#
loop_
_entity_poly.entity_id
_entity_poly.type
_entity_poly.pdbx_seq_one_letter_code
_entity_poly.pdbx_strand_id
1 'polypeptide(L)'
;MCGIVGYIGSQKASPILLSGLMKLEYRGYDSAGIATLEDGTPTVVKNTGRVRNLYQDPQLDALTGTVGIAHTRWATHGKPSKENSHPHLDSRGVFTVVHNGIIENYEDLRSELELEGCTFKSETDTEVIPNLIAHYYFADKGPAEERFLRATQRACKRLEGSYAIEVLCSETPDQMIVVRKSSPLVIGIGYKENYIASDIPAILSYTKDFYLLNDQEYAVITRENITFYDEQLHPFEKKYQRIDWDATAAEKNGYPDFMLKEMYEQPSTVRETIGTRVTAGAPTQVDGLDFTAAQLQNLHQIYIIGCGTAMHAGLAAKPMFEHLTHIPTQVDVASEFRYRDPLVDDRTPVSYTHLTLPTT
;
A
#
# COMPACT_ATOMS: atom_id res chain seq x y z
N MET A 1 6.02 6.80 -3.24
CA MET A 1 4.99 5.87 -2.69
C MET A 1 4.62 6.34 -1.30
N CYS A 2 3.35 6.27 -0.94
CA CYS A 2 2.84 6.68 0.36
C CYS A 2 3.04 5.60 1.44
N GLY A 3 2.84 5.94 2.71
CA GLY A 3 2.87 5.01 3.85
C GLY A 3 1.58 5.05 4.65
N ILE A 4 1.03 3.86 4.97
CA ILE A 4 -0.16 3.66 5.79
C ILE A 4 0.23 2.96 7.07
N VAL A 5 -0.37 3.37 8.19
CA VAL A 5 -0.30 2.69 9.48
C VAL A 5 -1.67 2.76 10.15
N GLY A 6 -2.17 1.62 10.63
CA GLY A 6 -3.39 1.50 11.42
C GLY A 6 -3.15 0.79 12.75
N TYR A 7 -3.96 1.09 13.73
CA TYR A 7 -3.92 0.46 15.04
C TYR A 7 -5.33 0.37 15.64
N ILE A 8 -5.64 -0.79 16.22
CA ILE A 8 -6.81 -1.02 17.02
C ILE A 8 -6.42 -1.84 18.24
N GLY A 9 -6.62 -1.30 19.45
CA GLY A 9 -6.18 -1.96 20.68
C GLY A 9 -6.64 -1.27 21.94
N SER A 10 -5.88 -1.44 23.02
CA SER A 10 -6.16 -0.86 24.32
C SER A 10 -5.26 0.34 24.67
N GLN A 11 -4.19 0.56 23.88
CA GLN A 11 -3.26 1.65 24.10
C GLN A 11 -3.69 2.88 23.32
N LYS A 12 -3.19 4.05 23.69
CA LYS A 12 -3.32 5.28 22.88
C LYS A 12 -2.73 5.03 21.49
N ALA A 13 -3.54 5.21 20.44
CA ALA A 13 -3.13 4.87 19.07
C ALA A 13 -2.03 5.82 18.53
N SER A 14 -2.10 7.11 18.86
CA SER A 14 -1.24 8.13 18.25
C SER A 14 0.27 7.86 18.38
N PRO A 15 0.86 7.38 19.50
CA PRO A 15 2.28 7.07 19.57
C PRO A 15 2.70 5.91 18.68
N ILE A 16 1.85 4.88 18.57
CA ILE A 16 2.08 3.71 17.74
C ILE A 16 2.06 4.10 16.26
N LEU A 17 1.04 4.86 15.85
CA LEU A 17 0.86 5.36 14.51
C LEU A 17 2.04 6.25 14.07
N LEU A 18 2.45 7.19 14.92
CA LEU A 18 3.61 8.05 14.66
C LEU A 18 4.91 7.26 14.51
N SER A 19 5.14 6.29 15.41
CA SER A 19 6.31 5.42 15.33
C SER A 19 6.37 4.65 14.01
N GLY A 20 5.23 4.12 13.57
CA GLY A 20 5.12 3.44 12.27
C GLY A 20 5.34 4.37 11.08
N LEU A 21 4.72 5.58 11.10
CA LEU A 21 4.92 6.57 10.03
C LEU A 21 6.37 7.03 9.91
N MET A 22 7.08 7.21 11.03
CA MET A 22 8.51 7.57 11.01
C MET A 22 9.35 6.53 10.24
N LYS A 23 9.01 5.26 10.37
CA LYS A 23 9.67 4.17 9.63
C LYS A 23 9.29 4.12 8.15
N LEU A 24 8.14 4.72 7.77
CA LEU A 24 7.66 4.80 6.39
C LEU A 24 7.97 6.16 5.71
N GLU A 25 8.62 7.11 6.40
CA GLU A 25 8.87 8.45 5.86
C GLU A 25 9.70 8.42 4.57
N TYR A 26 10.51 7.38 4.35
CA TYR A 26 11.25 7.19 3.10
C TYR A 26 10.34 6.99 1.87
N ARG A 27 9.08 6.57 2.09
CA ARG A 27 8.07 6.36 1.04
C ARG A 27 7.33 7.64 0.65
N GLY A 28 7.21 8.60 1.57
CA GLY A 28 6.52 9.87 1.34
C GLY A 28 6.80 10.84 2.47
N TYR A 29 7.01 12.10 2.13
CA TYR A 29 7.41 13.13 3.10
C TYR A 29 6.89 14.54 2.76
N ASP A 30 5.90 14.65 1.87
CA ASP A 30 5.34 15.97 1.52
C ASP A 30 4.24 16.41 2.47
N SER A 31 3.56 15.47 3.07
CA SER A 31 2.56 15.70 4.11
C SER A 31 2.28 14.44 4.90
N ALA A 32 1.76 14.59 6.10
CA ALA A 32 1.36 13.48 6.95
C ALA A 32 0.13 13.84 7.79
N GLY A 33 -0.60 12.83 8.23
CA GLY A 33 -1.72 13.02 9.13
C GLY A 33 -2.15 11.76 9.84
N ILE A 34 -2.89 11.96 10.92
CA ILE A 34 -3.39 10.94 11.82
C ILE A 34 -4.85 11.23 12.12
N ALA A 35 -5.66 10.18 12.20
CA ALA A 35 -6.98 10.22 12.80
C ALA A 35 -7.08 9.16 13.89
N THR A 36 -7.73 9.50 15.00
CA THR A 36 -8.13 8.54 16.03
C THR A 36 -9.61 8.65 16.32
N LEU A 37 -10.22 7.52 16.70
CA LEU A 37 -11.59 7.49 17.21
C LEU A 37 -11.58 7.39 18.73
N GLU A 38 -12.34 8.29 19.38
CA GLU A 38 -12.66 8.22 20.78
C GLU A 38 -14.19 8.29 20.92
N ASP A 39 -14.79 7.22 21.44
CA ASP A 39 -16.26 7.09 21.60
C ASP A 39 -17.04 7.44 20.30
N GLY A 40 -16.53 6.97 19.16
CA GLY A 40 -17.12 7.22 17.83
C GLY A 40 -16.83 8.62 17.25
N THR A 41 -16.12 9.47 17.97
CA THR A 41 -15.77 10.82 17.46
C THR A 41 -14.38 10.80 16.80
N PRO A 42 -14.27 11.11 15.51
CA PRO A 42 -12.97 11.20 14.85
C PRO A 42 -12.28 12.53 15.18
N THR A 43 -11.05 12.43 15.66
CA THR A 43 -10.13 13.57 15.80
C THR A 43 -9.02 13.42 14.77
N VAL A 44 -8.79 14.47 13.96
CA VAL A 44 -7.84 14.43 12.83
C VAL A 44 -6.82 15.54 12.97
N VAL A 45 -5.53 15.19 12.88
CA VAL A 45 -4.40 16.13 12.85
C VAL A 45 -3.61 15.90 11.57
N LYS A 46 -3.41 16.97 10.78
CA LYS A 46 -2.69 16.94 9.50
C LYS A 46 -1.65 18.02 9.43
N ASN A 47 -0.51 17.73 8.79
CA ASN A 47 0.52 18.73 8.55
C ASN A 47 1.24 18.50 7.21
N THR A 48 1.76 19.58 6.63
CA THR A 48 2.64 19.50 5.47
C THR A 48 4.06 19.19 5.90
N GLY A 49 4.82 18.58 5.00
CA GLY A 49 6.19 18.18 5.22
C GLY A 49 6.32 16.86 5.98
N ARG A 50 7.42 16.68 6.66
CA ARG A 50 7.82 15.41 7.27
C ARG A 50 6.96 15.03 8.48
N VAL A 51 6.92 13.75 8.81
CA VAL A 51 6.21 13.21 9.98
C VAL A 51 6.60 13.91 11.29
N ARG A 52 7.87 14.34 11.42
CA ARG A 52 8.32 15.12 12.60
C ARG A 52 7.51 16.40 12.83
N ASN A 53 6.92 16.99 11.78
CA ASN A 53 6.10 18.19 11.93
C ASN A 53 4.78 17.90 12.68
N LEU A 54 4.27 16.65 12.59
CA LEU A 54 3.14 16.21 13.40
C LEU A 54 3.49 16.18 14.90
N TYR A 55 4.71 15.76 15.27
CA TYR A 55 5.14 15.74 16.68
C TYR A 55 5.16 17.14 17.31
N GLN A 56 5.28 18.18 16.51
CA GLN A 56 5.30 19.57 16.97
C GLN A 56 3.92 20.21 16.94
N ASP A 57 2.90 19.51 16.43
CA ASP A 57 1.55 20.05 16.34
C ASP A 57 0.87 19.95 17.72
N PRO A 58 0.46 21.09 18.32
CA PRO A 58 -0.17 21.08 19.65
C PRO A 58 -1.50 20.32 19.69
N GLN A 59 -2.14 20.07 18.54
CA GLN A 59 -3.36 19.28 18.46
C GLN A 59 -3.10 17.77 18.61
N LEU A 60 -1.84 17.33 18.59
CA LEU A 60 -1.50 15.92 18.77
C LEU A 60 -1.98 15.34 20.09
N ASP A 61 -2.00 16.17 21.15
CA ASP A 61 -2.46 15.76 22.48
C ASP A 61 -3.95 15.41 22.51
N ALA A 62 -4.75 15.97 21.59
CA ALA A 62 -6.16 15.68 21.43
C ALA A 62 -6.45 14.30 20.81
N LEU A 63 -5.44 13.61 20.29
CA LEU A 63 -5.57 12.27 19.75
C LEU A 63 -5.52 11.23 20.87
N THR A 64 -6.59 11.06 21.61
CA THR A 64 -6.68 10.18 22.80
C THR A 64 -7.21 8.79 22.48
N GLY A 65 -7.81 8.59 21.30
CA GLY A 65 -8.44 7.34 20.90
C GLY A 65 -7.49 6.14 20.84
N THR A 66 -8.07 4.94 21.02
CA THR A 66 -7.36 3.65 20.98
C THR A 66 -7.51 2.93 19.66
N VAL A 67 -8.25 3.50 18.73
CA VAL A 67 -8.39 3.09 17.34
C VAL A 67 -7.95 4.25 16.46
N GLY A 68 -7.14 4.00 15.43
CA GLY A 68 -6.69 5.08 14.57
C GLY A 68 -5.99 4.62 13.31
N ILE A 69 -5.90 5.55 12.36
CA ILE A 69 -5.24 5.40 11.07
C ILE A 69 -4.33 6.59 10.80
N ALA A 70 -3.24 6.36 10.10
CA ALA A 70 -2.26 7.39 9.82
C ALA A 70 -1.63 7.20 8.43
N HIS A 71 -1.17 8.31 7.86
CA HIS A 71 -0.66 8.32 6.50
C HIS A 71 0.51 9.29 6.35
N THR A 72 1.50 8.90 5.54
CA THR A 72 2.51 9.79 5.00
C THR A 72 2.42 9.79 3.49
N ARG A 73 2.37 10.98 2.89
CA ARG A 73 1.98 11.21 1.50
C ARG A 73 3.17 11.52 0.61
N TRP A 74 3.11 10.97 -0.60
CA TRP A 74 3.80 11.44 -1.79
C TRP A 74 2.74 11.90 -2.78
N ALA A 75 2.64 13.20 -3.02
CA ALA A 75 1.56 13.79 -3.80
C ALA A 75 1.51 13.26 -5.24
N THR A 76 0.33 12.80 -5.65
CA THR A 76 -0.01 12.44 -7.03
C THR A 76 -1.09 13.39 -7.57
N HIS A 77 -2.14 13.64 -6.80
CA HIS A 77 -3.25 14.55 -7.12
C HIS A 77 -3.37 15.63 -6.06
N GLY A 78 -3.43 16.88 -6.48
CA GLY A 78 -3.43 18.05 -5.60
C GLY A 78 -2.06 18.33 -4.96
N LYS A 79 -1.71 19.61 -4.85
CA LYS A 79 -0.45 20.07 -4.23
C LYS A 79 -0.35 19.69 -2.75
N PRO A 80 0.85 19.59 -2.17
CA PRO A 80 1.00 19.41 -0.72
C PRO A 80 0.33 20.55 0.05
N SER A 81 -0.73 20.22 0.80
CA SER A 81 -1.46 21.14 1.70
C SER A 81 -2.10 20.34 2.83
N LYS A 82 -2.58 20.99 3.87
CA LYS A 82 -3.31 20.32 4.96
C LYS A 82 -4.61 19.67 4.46
N GLU A 83 -5.31 20.33 3.56
CA GLU A 83 -6.57 19.86 2.96
C GLU A 83 -6.33 18.57 2.17
N ASN A 84 -5.27 18.54 1.37
CA ASN A 84 -4.89 17.43 0.51
C ASN A 84 -4.13 16.30 1.25
N SER A 85 -3.80 16.49 2.53
CA SER A 85 -3.20 15.43 3.36
C SER A 85 -4.27 14.43 3.79
N HIS A 86 -3.87 13.15 3.92
CA HIS A 86 -4.71 12.12 4.54
C HIS A 86 -4.61 12.21 6.08
N PRO A 87 -5.62 11.68 6.80
CA PRO A 87 -6.86 11.03 6.37
C PRO A 87 -7.91 11.98 5.79
N HIS A 88 -8.82 11.46 4.94
CA HIS A 88 -10.00 12.18 4.46
C HIS A 88 -11.27 11.68 5.12
N LEU A 89 -12.23 12.59 5.33
CA LEU A 89 -13.55 12.29 5.86
C LEU A 89 -14.60 12.43 4.74
N ASP A 90 -15.69 11.68 4.89
CA ASP A 90 -16.90 11.95 4.09
C ASP A 90 -17.55 13.27 4.52
N SER A 91 -18.48 13.76 3.72
CA SER A 91 -19.19 15.03 3.93
C SER A 91 -19.96 15.11 5.26
N ARG A 92 -20.30 13.96 5.86
CA ARG A 92 -21.04 13.86 7.13
C ARG A 92 -20.11 13.61 8.32
N GLY A 93 -18.83 13.31 8.08
CA GLY A 93 -17.83 13.02 9.11
C GLY A 93 -17.97 11.66 9.78
N VAL A 94 -18.65 10.70 9.14
CA VAL A 94 -18.86 9.34 9.65
C VAL A 94 -17.74 8.39 9.29
N PHE A 95 -17.22 8.51 8.07
CA PHE A 95 -16.14 7.67 7.56
C PHE A 95 -14.83 8.45 7.48
N THR A 96 -13.77 7.83 7.97
CA THR A 96 -12.40 8.37 7.89
C THR A 96 -11.53 7.36 7.16
N VAL A 97 -10.82 7.82 6.12
CA VAL A 97 -10.10 6.96 5.18
C VAL A 97 -8.67 7.43 4.98
N VAL A 98 -7.75 6.48 4.94
CA VAL A 98 -6.42 6.64 4.33
C VAL A 98 -6.28 5.71 3.12
N HIS A 99 -5.53 6.14 2.12
CA HIS A 99 -5.40 5.45 0.85
C HIS A 99 -3.99 5.58 0.29
N ASN A 100 -3.44 4.48 -0.16
CA ASN A 100 -2.27 4.41 -1.03
C ASN A 100 -2.70 3.92 -2.40
N GLY A 101 -2.33 4.59 -3.45
CA GLY A 101 -2.67 4.24 -4.82
C GLY A 101 -3.19 5.43 -5.63
N ILE A 102 -3.93 5.15 -6.68
CA ILE A 102 -4.58 6.14 -7.55
C ILE A 102 -5.96 5.60 -7.93
N ILE A 103 -6.99 6.42 -7.75
CA ILE A 103 -8.33 6.16 -8.24
C ILE A 103 -8.50 6.85 -9.59
N GLU A 104 -8.40 6.09 -10.66
CA GLU A 104 -8.33 6.61 -12.04
C GLU A 104 -9.64 7.30 -12.46
N ASN A 105 -10.78 6.80 -12.02
CA ASN A 105 -12.11 7.35 -12.34
C ASN A 105 -12.66 8.32 -11.28
N TYR A 106 -11.79 8.96 -10.49
CA TYR A 106 -12.23 9.81 -9.38
C TYR A 106 -13.04 11.04 -9.81
N GLU A 107 -12.78 11.61 -10.98
CA GLU A 107 -13.48 12.79 -11.48
C GLU A 107 -14.96 12.49 -11.78
N ASP A 108 -15.23 11.33 -12.38
CA ASP A 108 -16.60 10.89 -12.67
C ASP A 108 -17.35 10.60 -11.37
N LEU A 109 -16.72 9.88 -10.43
CA LEU A 109 -17.29 9.58 -9.12
C LEU A 109 -17.55 10.84 -8.31
N ARG A 110 -16.63 11.80 -8.34
CA ARG A 110 -16.79 13.09 -7.68
C ARG A 110 -17.98 13.86 -8.24
N SER A 111 -18.10 13.96 -9.56
CA SER A 111 -19.20 14.65 -10.24
C SER A 111 -20.55 14.04 -9.88
N GLU A 112 -20.66 12.72 -9.83
CA GLU A 112 -21.86 12.00 -9.40
C GLU A 112 -22.23 12.32 -7.95
N LEU A 113 -21.26 12.23 -7.03
CA LEU A 113 -21.47 12.49 -5.61
C LEU A 113 -21.81 13.98 -5.33
N GLU A 114 -21.24 14.93 -6.08
CA GLU A 114 -21.59 16.36 -5.98
C GLU A 114 -23.04 16.62 -6.39
N LEU A 115 -23.56 15.92 -7.41
CA LEU A 115 -24.97 15.97 -7.78
C LEU A 115 -25.91 15.44 -6.68
N GLU A 116 -25.42 14.52 -5.83
CA GLU A 116 -26.14 14.01 -4.67
C GLU A 116 -25.98 14.89 -3.41
N GLY A 117 -25.25 16.00 -3.52
CA GLY A 117 -25.08 16.97 -2.45
C GLY A 117 -23.84 16.75 -1.56
N CYS A 118 -22.92 15.84 -1.95
CA CYS A 118 -21.64 15.72 -1.27
C CYS A 118 -20.77 16.96 -1.50
N THR A 119 -19.99 17.33 -0.48
CA THR A 119 -19.03 18.43 -0.57
C THR A 119 -17.62 17.90 -0.43
N PHE A 120 -16.73 18.38 -1.28
CA PHE A 120 -15.32 18.00 -1.27
C PHE A 120 -14.45 19.16 -0.78
N LYS A 121 -13.48 18.88 0.06
CA LYS A 121 -12.56 19.86 0.66
C LYS A 121 -11.16 19.79 0.06
N SER A 122 -10.83 18.68 -0.60
CA SER A 122 -9.51 18.45 -1.18
C SER A 122 -9.57 18.30 -2.70
N GLU A 123 -8.39 18.37 -3.31
CA GLU A 123 -8.16 18.12 -4.74
C GLU A 123 -7.69 16.68 -4.99
N THR A 124 -7.75 15.80 -3.96
CA THR A 124 -7.26 14.43 -4.08
C THR A 124 -8.31 13.51 -4.68
N ASP A 125 -7.82 12.47 -5.35
CA ASP A 125 -8.63 11.34 -5.80
C ASP A 125 -9.21 10.54 -4.62
N THR A 126 -8.56 10.56 -3.48
CA THR A 126 -8.93 9.77 -2.30
C THR A 126 -10.25 10.18 -1.67
N GLU A 127 -10.60 11.47 -1.68
CA GLU A 127 -11.79 11.96 -0.96
C GLU A 127 -13.11 11.42 -1.55
N VAL A 128 -13.11 10.86 -2.76
CA VAL A 128 -14.29 10.16 -3.30
C VAL A 128 -14.59 8.88 -2.52
N ILE A 129 -13.59 8.22 -1.94
CA ILE A 129 -13.74 6.93 -1.26
C ILE A 129 -14.65 7.02 -0.04
N PRO A 130 -14.40 7.87 0.98
CA PRO A 130 -15.27 7.97 2.15
C PRO A 130 -16.68 8.46 1.79
N ASN A 131 -16.82 9.35 0.81
CA ASN A 131 -18.13 9.81 0.34
C ASN A 131 -18.92 8.70 -0.37
N LEU A 132 -18.27 7.88 -1.19
CA LEU A 132 -18.90 6.75 -1.86
C LEU A 132 -19.30 5.65 -0.86
N ILE A 133 -18.47 5.38 0.16
CA ILE A 133 -18.82 4.47 1.26
C ILE A 133 -20.06 5.00 2.01
N ALA A 134 -20.08 6.30 2.35
CA ALA A 134 -21.21 6.93 3.02
C ALA A 134 -22.51 6.84 2.20
N HIS A 135 -22.42 7.08 0.88
CA HIS A 135 -23.56 6.92 -0.04
C HIS A 135 -24.19 5.53 0.08
N TYR A 136 -23.41 4.45 -0.03
CA TYR A 136 -23.93 3.09 0.07
C TYR A 136 -24.35 2.71 1.50
N TYR A 137 -23.65 3.20 2.51
CA TYR A 137 -23.94 2.91 3.91
C TYR A 137 -25.31 3.44 4.34
N PHE A 138 -25.62 4.69 4.01
CA PHE A 138 -26.89 5.31 4.37
C PHE A 138 -28.07 4.84 3.51
N ALA A 139 -27.80 4.27 2.34
CA ALA A 139 -28.82 3.61 1.53
C ALA A 139 -29.20 2.21 2.04
N ASP A 140 -28.34 1.55 2.81
CA ASP A 140 -28.56 0.22 3.38
C ASP A 140 -29.29 0.34 4.74
N LYS A 141 -30.20 -0.61 5.04
CA LYS A 141 -31.02 -0.63 6.28
C LYS A 141 -30.63 -1.74 7.25
N GLY A 142 -29.57 -2.48 7.00
CA GLY A 142 -29.09 -3.55 7.87
C GLY A 142 -28.41 -3.06 9.16
N PRO A 143 -27.93 -3.97 10.03
CA PRO A 143 -27.11 -3.63 11.20
C PRO A 143 -25.86 -2.85 10.80
N ALA A 144 -25.39 -1.95 11.68
CA ALA A 144 -24.29 -1.01 11.36
C ALA A 144 -23.01 -1.75 10.92
N GLU A 145 -22.61 -2.79 11.63
CA GLU A 145 -21.40 -3.56 11.35
C GLU A 145 -21.45 -4.25 9.98
N GLU A 146 -22.60 -4.85 9.61
CA GLU A 146 -22.79 -5.47 8.32
C GLU A 146 -22.90 -4.44 7.19
N ARG A 147 -23.58 -3.31 7.44
CA ARG A 147 -23.68 -2.20 6.48
C ARG A 147 -22.30 -1.66 6.15
N PHE A 148 -21.42 -1.53 7.15
CA PHE A 148 -20.09 -0.98 6.98
C PHE A 148 -19.27 -1.82 5.99
N LEU A 149 -19.25 -3.16 6.15
CA LEU A 149 -18.55 -4.04 5.23
C LEU A 149 -19.16 -4.01 3.82
N ARG A 150 -20.52 -4.11 3.72
CA ARG A 150 -21.19 -4.07 2.41
C ARG A 150 -21.02 -2.75 1.68
N ALA A 151 -21.08 -1.64 2.41
CA ALA A 151 -20.86 -0.31 1.82
C ALA A 151 -19.44 -0.14 1.30
N THR A 152 -18.44 -0.58 2.07
CA THR A 152 -17.04 -0.57 1.65
C THR A 152 -16.84 -1.42 0.39
N GLN A 153 -17.41 -2.62 0.35
CA GLN A 153 -17.32 -3.49 -0.83
C GLN A 153 -17.99 -2.87 -2.07
N ARG A 154 -19.20 -2.30 -1.91
CA ARG A 154 -19.91 -1.63 -3.02
C ARG A 154 -19.11 -0.43 -3.54
N ALA A 155 -18.51 0.35 -2.66
CA ALA A 155 -17.64 1.44 -3.04
C ALA A 155 -16.43 0.92 -3.82
N CYS A 156 -15.71 -0.08 -3.30
CA CYS A 156 -14.53 -0.64 -3.96
C CYS A 156 -14.81 -1.24 -5.35
N LYS A 157 -16.01 -1.78 -5.58
CA LYS A 157 -16.43 -2.25 -6.91
C LYS A 157 -16.58 -1.14 -7.96
N ARG A 158 -16.74 0.11 -7.52
CA ARG A 158 -16.83 1.28 -8.39
C ARG A 158 -15.47 1.91 -8.68
N LEU A 159 -14.46 1.60 -7.84
CA LEU A 159 -13.14 2.18 -7.96
C LEU A 159 -12.33 1.51 -9.08
N GLU A 160 -11.80 2.32 -9.98
CA GLU A 160 -10.83 1.90 -10.99
C GLU A 160 -9.42 2.33 -10.57
N GLY A 161 -8.41 1.50 -10.88
CA GLY A 161 -7.03 1.74 -10.50
C GLY A 161 -6.54 0.85 -9.36
N SER A 162 -5.51 1.32 -8.64
CA SER A 162 -4.89 0.59 -7.53
C SER A 162 -5.18 1.26 -6.20
N TYR A 163 -5.34 0.44 -5.16
CA TYR A 163 -5.56 0.98 -3.82
C TYR A 163 -5.12 0.01 -2.71
N ALA A 164 -4.69 0.59 -1.60
CA ALA A 164 -4.72 0.02 -0.26
C ALA A 164 -5.46 1.03 0.61
N ILE A 165 -6.56 0.60 1.21
CA ILE A 165 -7.50 1.46 1.92
C ILE A 165 -7.67 0.96 3.34
N GLU A 166 -7.62 1.88 4.31
CA GLU A 166 -8.09 1.67 5.67
C GLU A 166 -9.25 2.61 5.96
N VAL A 167 -10.31 2.08 6.55
CA VAL A 167 -11.54 2.81 6.82
C VAL A 167 -11.92 2.68 8.29
N LEU A 168 -12.21 3.80 8.93
CA LEU A 168 -12.86 3.90 10.23
C LEU A 168 -14.30 4.38 10.04
N CYS A 169 -15.20 3.91 10.91
CA CYS A 169 -16.59 4.33 10.94
C CYS A 169 -16.97 4.78 12.36
N SER A 170 -17.50 5.99 12.51
CA SER A 170 -17.94 6.56 13.79
C SER A 170 -19.07 5.77 14.45
N GLU A 171 -19.93 5.13 13.65
CA GLU A 171 -21.06 4.33 14.17
C GLU A 171 -20.64 2.93 14.63
N THR A 172 -19.43 2.47 14.26
CA THR A 172 -18.85 1.17 14.65
C THR A 172 -17.39 1.36 15.09
N PRO A 173 -17.14 2.09 16.20
CA PRO A 173 -15.81 2.54 16.59
C PRO A 173 -14.85 1.39 17.00
N ASP A 174 -15.38 0.21 17.28
CA ASP A 174 -14.62 -0.97 17.72
C ASP A 174 -14.14 -1.84 16.54
N GLN A 175 -14.33 -1.40 15.31
CA GLN A 175 -13.86 -2.11 14.12
C GLN A 175 -13.26 -1.19 13.06
N MET A 176 -12.35 -1.76 12.30
CA MET A 176 -11.71 -1.16 11.14
C MET A 176 -11.87 -2.09 9.95
N ILE A 177 -12.06 -1.54 8.76
CA ILE A 177 -12.05 -2.32 7.53
C ILE A 177 -10.83 -1.95 6.70
N VAL A 178 -10.16 -2.97 6.19
CA VAL A 178 -9.05 -2.80 5.26
C VAL A 178 -9.27 -3.63 4.00
N VAL A 179 -8.83 -3.10 2.88
CA VAL A 179 -8.91 -3.75 1.58
C VAL A 179 -7.75 -3.29 0.70
N ARG A 180 -7.31 -4.16 -0.20
CA ARG A 180 -6.29 -3.78 -1.17
C ARG A 180 -6.59 -4.29 -2.58
N LYS A 181 -6.04 -3.57 -3.57
CA LYS A 181 -5.90 -3.97 -4.98
C LYS A 181 -4.60 -3.39 -5.52
N SER A 182 -3.65 -4.24 -5.87
CA SER A 182 -2.31 -3.90 -6.43
C SER A 182 -1.36 -3.10 -5.51
N SER A 183 -1.85 -2.39 -4.49
CA SER A 183 -1.03 -1.69 -3.50
C SER A 183 -0.81 -2.56 -2.26
N PRO A 184 0.40 -2.62 -1.65
CA PRO A 184 0.67 -3.51 -0.53
C PRO A 184 -0.04 -3.08 0.76
N LEU A 185 -0.55 -4.07 1.51
CA LEU A 185 -1.10 -3.90 2.85
C LEU A 185 -0.95 -5.20 3.65
N VAL A 186 -0.50 -5.08 4.88
CA VAL A 186 -0.29 -6.20 5.81
C VAL A 186 -0.99 -5.93 7.14
N ILE A 187 -1.41 -6.99 7.82
CA ILE A 187 -2.02 -6.93 9.14
C ILE A 187 -1.13 -7.67 10.12
N GLY A 188 -0.66 -7.00 11.15
CA GLY A 188 0.11 -7.57 12.24
C GLY A 188 -0.80 -7.99 13.39
N ILE A 189 -0.58 -9.19 13.93
CA ILE A 189 -1.37 -9.76 15.01
C ILE A 189 -0.70 -9.44 16.34
N GLY A 190 -1.43 -8.82 17.27
CA GLY A 190 -1.01 -8.58 18.63
C GLY A 190 -1.88 -9.31 19.67
N TYR A 191 -1.56 -9.15 20.95
CA TYR A 191 -2.39 -9.68 22.04
C TYR A 191 -3.44 -8.64 22.42
N LYS A 192 -4.70 -8.88 22.06
CA LYS A 192 -5.83 -7.94 22.23
C LYS A 192 -5.59 -6.59 21.53
N GLU A 193 -4.87 -6.61 20.45
CA GLU A 193 -4.60 -5.46 19.61
C GLU A 193 -4.13 -5.94 18.23
N ASN A 194 -4.38 -5.15 17.21
CA ASN A 194 -3.95 -5.44 15.85
C ASN A 194 -3.38 -4.20 15.19
N TYR A 195 -2.46 -4.43 14.26
CA TYR A 195 -1.71 -3.41 13.56
C TYR A 195 -1.92 -3.55 12.07
N ILE A 196 -1.95 -2.45 11.35
CA ILE A 196 -2.00 -2.45 9.90
C ILE A 196 -0.84 -1.61 9.38
N ALA A 197 -0.24 -2.01 8.26
CA ALA A 197 0.76 -1.19 7.61
C ALA A 197 0.85 -1.47 6.12
N SER A 198 1.30 -0.49 5.37
CA SER A 198 1.67 -0.68 3.96
C SER A 198 3.03 -1.38 3.78
N ASP A 199 3.81 -1.53 4.87
CA ASP A 199 5.07 -2.27 4.88
C ASP A 199 5.38 -2.84 6.26
N ILE A 200 5.93 -4.05 6.30
CA ILE A 200 6.24 -4.81 7.52
C ILE A 200 7.14 -4.02 8.51
N PRO A 201 8.22 -3.34 8.09
CA PRO A 201 9.10 -2.60 8.99
C PRO A 201 8.40 -1.58 9.90
N ALA A 202 7.27 -1.03 9.45
CA ALA A 202 6.51 -0.05 10.23
C ALA A 202 6.06 -0.59 11.59
N ILE A 203 5.67 -1.87 11.63
CA ILE A 203 5.05 -2.51 12.78
C ILE A 203 5.81 -3.74 13.29
N LEU A 204 6.98 -4.06 12.72
CA LEU A 204 7.80 -5.22 13.08
C LEU A 204 8.27 -5.20 14.55
N SER A 205 8.38 -4.01 15.16
CA SER A 205 8.72 -3.87 16.59
C SER A 205 7.60 -4.28 17.55
N TYR A 206 6.38 -4.39 17.04
CA TYR A 206 5.20 -4.75 17.84
C TYR A 206 4.80 -6.21 17.68
N THR A 207 4.99 -6.79 16.49
CA THR A 207 4.65 -8.18 16.21
C THR A 207 5.53 -8.76 15.11
N LYS A 208 5.66 -10.10 15.13
CA LYS A 208 6.31 -10.89 14.08
C LYS A 208 5.33 -11.75 13.28
N ASP A 209 4.06 -11.78 13.67
CA ASP A 209 3.04 -12.60 13.05
C ASP A 209 2.13 -11.73 12.17
N PHE A 210 2.07 -12.03 10.86
CA PHE A 210 1.44 -11.18 9.86
C PHE A 210 0.50 -11.94 8.95
N TYR A 211 -0.62 -11.33 8.60
CA TYR A 211 -1.40 -11.67 7.42
C TYR A 211 -1.02 -10.76 6.25
N LEU A 212 -0.71 -11.39 5.11
CA LEU A 212 -0.48 -10.68 3.86
C LEU A 212 -1.81 -10.71 3.07
N LEU A 213 -2.41 -9.55 2.85
CA LEU A 213 -3.64 -9.46 2.06
C LEU A 213 -3.34 -9.69 0.57
N ASN A 214 -4.19 -10.46 -0.11
CA ASN A 214 -4.21 -10.53 -1.56
C ASN A 214 -5.15 -9.46 -2.13
N ASP A 215 -5.12 -9.29 -3.45
CA ASP A 215 -5.98 -8.32 -4.11
C ASP A 215 -7.46 -8.68 -3.93
N GLN A 216 -8.26 -7.63 -3.64
CA GLN A 216 -9.71 -7.72 -3.42
C GLN A 216 -10.12 -8.56 -2.19
N GLU A 217 -9.19 -8.87 -1.30
CA GLU A 217 -9.52 -9.39 0.02
C GLU A 217 -9.85 -8.23 0.98
N TYR A 218 -10.93 -8.43 1.73
CA TYR A 218 -11.36 -7.52 2.81
C TYR A 218 -11.04 -8.15 4.15
N ALA A 219 -10.62 -7.32 5.10
CA ALA A 219 -10.53 -7.75 6.49
C ALA A 219 -11.31 -6.79 7.39
N VAL A 220 -12.18 -7.35 8.21
CA VAL A 220 -12.80 -6.66 9.34
C VAL A 220 -11.97 -6.95 10.57
N ILE A 221 -11.41 -5.91 11.14
CA ILE A 221 -10.44 -5.97 12.22
C ILE A 221 -11.06 -5.35 13.47
N THR A 222 -11.10 -6.11 14.53
CA THR A 222 -11.42 -5.64 15.88
C THR A 222 -10.19 -5.79 16.77
N ARG A 223 -10.30 -5.38 18.02
CA ARG A 223 -9.23 -5.59 19.00
C ARG A 223 -8.87 -7.06 19.20
N GLU A 224 -9.84 -7.96 19.13
CA GLU A 224 -9.67 -9.38 19.46
C GLU A 224 -9.66 -10.31 18.25
N ASN A 225 -10.30 -9.89 17.15
CA ASN A 225 -10.54 -10.76 16.00
C ASN A 225 -10.21 -10.07 14.67
N ILE A 226 -9.80 -10.89 13.70
CA ILE A 226 -9.64 -10.50 12.29
C ILE A 226 -10.44 -11.49 11.46
N THR A 227 -11.42 -11.00 10.72
CA THR A 227 -12.24 -11.82 9.82
C THR A 227 -11.98 -11.42 8.39
N PHE A 228 -11.64 -12.39 7.54
CA PHE A 228 -11.34 -12.17 6.13
C PHE A 228 -12.54 -12.50 5.25
N TYR A 229 -12.70 -11.73 4.19
CA TYR A 229 -13.76 -11.92 3.20
C TYR A 229 -13.16 -11.80 1.79
N ASP A 230 -13.70 -12.61 0.87
CA ASP A 230 -13.42 -12.50 -0.54
C ASP A 230 -14.16 -11.31 -1.19
N GLU A 231 -13.98 -11.12 -2.47
CA GLU A 231 -14.65 -10.06 -3.25
C GLU A 231 -16.19 -10.14 -3.19
N GLN A 232 -16.75 -11.33 -2.97
CA GLN A 232 -18.19 -11.59 -2.87
C GLN A 232 -18.70 -11.50 -1.41
N LEU A 233 -17.82 -11.18 -0.47
CA LEU A 233 -18.06 -11.15 0.98
C LEU A 233 -18.37 -12.53 1.59
N HIS A 234 -17.83 -13.62 1.01
CA HIS A 234 -17.81 -14.90 1.70
C HIS A 234 -16.65 -14.92 2.69
N PRO A 235 -16.90 -15.26 3.95
CA PRO A 235 -15.81 -15.35 4.93
C PRO A 235 -14.92 -16.55 4.63
N PHE A 236 -13.62 -16.41 4.86
CA PHE A 236 -12.65 -17.48 4.71
C PHE A 236 -11.56 -17.42 5.78
N GLU A 237 -10.89 -18.54 6.01
CA GLU A 237 -9.74 -18.62 6.91
C GLU A 237 -8.45 -18.30 6.16
N LYS A 238 -7.60 -17.47 6.77
CA LYS A 238 -6.30 -17.10 6.25
C LYS A 238 -5.20 -17.52 7.22
N LYS A 239 -4.10 -18.04 6.69
CA LYS A 239 -2.93 -18.39 7.51
C LYS A 239 -2.02 -17.18 7.67
N TYR A 240 -1.59 -16.92 8.89
CA TYR A 240 -0.55 -15.93 9.13
C TYR A 240 0.83 -16.48 8.83
N GLN A 241 1.77 -15.59 8.60
CA GLN A 241 3.19 -15.89 8.39
C GLN A 241 4.00 -15.24 9.51
N ARG A 242 4.96 -15.99 10.05
CA ARG A 242 5.91 -15.44 10.99
C ARG A 242 7.10 -14.87 10.23
N ILE A 243 7.43 -13.63 10.52
CA ILE A 243 8.54 -12.89 9.91
C ILE A 243 9.66 -12.80 10.94
N ASP A 244 10.73 -13.55 10.70
CA ASP A 244 11.89 -13.63 11.61
C ASP A 244 12.98 -12.58 11.30
N TRP A 245 12.64 -11.54 10.57
CA TRP A 245 13.57 -10.45 10.30
C TRP A 245 13.98 -9.77 11.61
N ASP A 246 15.27 -9.42 11.69
CA ASP A 246 15.73 -8.54 12.75
C ASP A 246 15.19 -7.12 12.49
N ALA A 247 14.54 -6.52 13.49
CA ALA A 247 14.05 -5.14 13.40
C ALA A 247 15.21 -4.15 13.07
N THR A 248 16.45 -4.48 13.49
CA THR A 248 17.63 -3.69 13.18
C THR A 248 17.99 -3.73 11.69
N ALA A 249 17.66 -4.82 10.97
CA ALA A 249 17.87 -4.89 9.53
C ALA A 249 17.02 -3.87 8.76
N ALA A 250 15.87 -3.49 9.31
CA ALA A 250 14.99 -2.45 8.76
C ALA A 250 15.44 -1.01 9.14
N GLU A 251 16.50 -0.87 9.94
CA GLU A 251 17.04 0.42 10.35
C GLU A 251 18.17 0.87 9.41
N LYS A 252 18.53 2.15 9.48
CA LYS A 252 19.62 2.71 8.66
C LYS A 252 21.01 2.20 9.01
N ASN A 253 21.19 1.48 10.13
CA ASN A 253 22.47 0.88 10.58
C ASN A 253 23.66 1.87 10.57
N GLY A 254 23.41 3.14 10.98
CA GLY A 254 24.42 4.18 11.01
C GLY A 254 24.63 4.95 9.69
N TYR A 255 23.97 4.57 8.62
CA TYR A 255 23.99 5.31 7.37
C TYR A 255 23.08 6.55 7.45
N PRO A 256 23.41 7.67 6.78
CA PRO A 256 22.59 8.88 6.77
C PRO A 256 21.22 8.67 6.08
N ASP A 257 21.16 7.79 5.09
CA ASP A 257 19.94 7.45 4.34
C ASP A 257 19.92 5.96 3.92
N PHE A 258 18.73 5.47 3.57
CA PHE A 258 18.54 4.08 3.14
C PHE A 258 19.23 3.78 1.80
N MET A 259 19.23 4.72 0.85
CA MET A 259 19.85 4.50 -0.44
C MET A 259 21.33 4.19 -0.31
N LEU A 260 22.05 4.95 0.53
CA LEU A 260 23.47 4.69 0.78
C LEU A 260 23.69 3.34 1.45
N LYS A 261 22.86 2.97 2.45
CA LYS A 261 22.89 1.66 3.07
C LYS A 261 22.73 0.56 2.03
N GLU A 262 21.67 0.62 1.21
CA GLU A 262 21.35 -0.36 0.17
C GLU A 262 22.48 -0.49 -0.87
N MET A 263 23.13 0.60 -1.25
CA MET A 263 24.29 0.59 -2.14
C MET A 263 25.46 -0.25 -1.53
N TYR A 264 25.72 -0.10 -0.25
CA TYR A 264 26.77 -0.88 0.43
C TYR A 264 26.36 -2.33 0.69
N GLU A 265 25.08 -2.63 0.80
CA GLU A 265 24.57 -3.98 1.01
C GLU A 265 24.47 -4.80 -0.30
N GLN A 266 24.53 -4.18 -1.49
CA GLN A 266 24.40 -4.86 -2.78
C GLN A 266 25.30 -6.12 -2.91
N PRO A 267 26.58 -6.13 -2.53
CA PRO A 267 27.41 -7.32 -2.69
C PRO A 267 26.91 -8.53 -1.89
N SER A 268 26.37 -8.32 -0.68
CA SER A 268 25.79 -9.38 0.13
C SER A 268 24.42 -9.82 -0.40
N THR A 269 23.57 -8.87 -0.73
CA THR A 269 22.20 -9.13 -1.24
C THR A 269 22.23 -9.90 -2.56
N VAL A 270 23.12 -9.51 -3.48
CA VAL A 270 23.30 -10.22 -4.75
C VAL A 270 23.81 -11.64 -4.49
N ARG A 271 24.78 -11.81 -3.59
CA ARG A 271 25.31 -13.13 -3.25
C ARG A 271 24.23 -14.05 -2.65
N GLU A 272 23.41 -13.53 -1.75
CA GLU A 272 22.30 -14.26 -1.16
C GLU A 272 21.23 -14.61 -2.22
N THR A 273 20.89 -13.67 -3.09
CA THR A 273 19.90 -13.89 -4.14
C THR A 273 20.30 -14.97 -5.13
N ILE A 274 21.57 -15.00 -5.54
CA ILE A 274 22.06 -15.98 -6.53
C ILE A 274 22.56 -17.27 -5.89
N GLY A 275 22.97 -17.23 -4.61
CA GLY A 275 23.71 -18.33 -3.96
C GLY A 275 22.94 -19.66 -3.88
N THR A 276 21.61 -19.61 -3.83
CA THR A 276 20.75 -20.81 -3.86
C THR A 276 20.30 -21.21 -5.26
N ARG A 277 20.48 -20.35 -6.26
CA ARG A 277 19.99 -20.51 -7.63
C ARG A 277 21.08 -20.87 -8.64
N VAL A 278 22.34 -20.62 -8.30
CA VAL A 278 23.47 -20.85 -9.20
C VAL A 278 24.43 -21.81 -8.52
N THR A 279 24.54 -23.03 -9.07
CA THR A 279 25.55 -24.02 -8.66
C THR A 279 26.63 -24.12 -9.74
N ALA A 280 27.90 -24.00 -9.36
CA ALA A 280 29.01 -24.08 -10.30
C ALA A 280 28.96 -25.42 -11.07
N GLY A 281 28.93 -25.37 -12.40
CA GLY A 281 28.93 -26.53 -13.27
C GLY A 281 27.57 -27.22 -13.47
N ALA A 282 26.49 -26.73 -12.90
CA ALA A 282 25.13 -27.20 -13.16
C ALA A 282 24.35 -26.18 -14.01
N PRO A 283 23.36 -26.60 -14.81
CA PRO A 283 22.43 -25.68 -15.43
C PRO A 283 21.71 -24.83 -14.38
N THR A 284 21.66 -23.53 -14.59
CA THR A 284 20.95 -22.63 -13.67
C THR A 284 19.46 -22.88 -13.80
N GLN A 285 18.84 -23.36 -12.75
CA GLN A 285 17.38 -23.38 -12.62
C GLN A 285 16.95 -22.17 -11.80
N VAL A 286 16.08 -21.36 -12.37
CA VAL A 286 15.45 -20.24 -11.68
C VAL A 286 13.98 -20.57 -11.50
N ASP A 287 13.54 -20.65 -10.25
CA ASP A 287 12.15 -20.95 -9.93
C ASP A 287 11.20 -19.98 -10.66
N GLY A 288 10.21 -20.54 -11.36
CA GLY A 288 9.25 -19.76 -12.14
C GLY A 288 9.72 -19.36 -13.56
N LEU A 289 10.89 -19.80 -14.00
CA LEU A 289 11.37 -19.62 -15.37
C LEU A 289 11.47 -20.98 -16.08
N ASP A 290 10.33 -21.54 -16.47
CA ASP A 290 10.22 -22.83 -17.12
C ASP A 290 10.23 -22.71 -18.67
N PHE A 291 11.32 -22.16 -19.21
CA PHE A 291 11.49 -22.12 -20.67
C PHE A 291 11.99 -23.46 -21.21
N THR A 292 11.30 -23.98 -22.20
CA THR A 292 11.82 -25.10 -22.97
C THR A 292 12.97 -24.65 -23.88
N ALA A 293 13.83 -25.59 -24.28
CA ALA A 293 14.92 -25.27 -25.20
C ALA A 293 14.42 -24.68 -26.55
N ALA A 294 13.26 -25.14 -27.02
CA ALA A 294 12.64 -24.60 -28.25
C ALA A 294 12.18 -23.14 -28.07
N GLN A 295 11.60 -22.80 -26.92
CA GLN A 295 11.21 -21.42 -26.60
C GLN A 295 12.44 -20.50 -26.54
N LEU A 296 13.51 -20.93 -25.86
CA LEU A 296 14.74 -20.15 -25.76
C LEU A 296 15.39 -19.89 -27.14
N GLN A 297 15.35 -20.88 -28.05
CA GLN A 297 15.89 -20.74 -29.41
C GLN A 297 15.06 -19.79 -30.29
N ASN A 298 13.78 -19.62 -29.99
CA ASN A 298 12.87 -18.77 -30.74
C ASN A 298 12.78 -17.34 -30.23
N LEU A 299 13.47 -17.00 -29.16
CA LEU A 299 13.46 -15.64 -28.62
C LEU A 299 14.10 -14.68 -29.63
N HIS A 300 13.44 -13.56 -29.88
CA HIS A 300 13.96 -12.54 -30.84
C HIS A 300 14.14 -11.17 -30.22
N GLN A 301 13.58 -10.91 -29.06
CA GLN A 301 13.68 -9.66 -28.30
C GLN A 301 13.47 -9.91 -26.81
N ILE A 302 14.11 -9.12 -25.95
CA ILE A 302 13.91 -9.14 -24.49
C ILE A 302 13.50 -7.74 -24.04
N TYR A 303 12.46 -7.63 -23.22
CA TYR A 303 12.13 -6.39 -22.52
C TYR A 303 12.46 -6.50 -21.03
N ILE A 304 13.10 -5.46 -20.50
CA ILE A 304 13.32 -5.26 -19.06
C ILE A 304 12.59 -3.99 -18.68
N ILE A 305 11.58 -4.11 -17.83
CA ILE A 305 10.67 -3.03 -17.51
C ILE A 305 10.78 -2.71 -16.02
N GLY A 306 10.92 -1.45 -15.69
CA GLY A 306 11.01 -1.01 -14.30
C GLY A 306 10.86 0.49 -14.15
N CYS A 307 10.81 0.95 -12.91
CA CYS A 307 10.89 2.36 -12.54
C CYS A 307 12.07 2.57 -11.58
N GLY A 308 12.62 3.78 -11.55
CA GLY A 308 13.70 4.14 -10.63
C GLY A 308 14.91 3.22 -10.72
N THR A 309 15.41 2.75 -9.58
CA THR A 309 16.61 1.91 -9.48
C THR A 309 16.47 0.56 -10.19
N ALA A 310 15.27 0.01 -10.27
CA ALA A 310 15.01 -1.22 -11.02
C ALA A 310 15.21 -1.04 -12.53
N MET A 311 14.76 0.08 -13.09
CA MET A 311 15.04 0.44 -14.49
C MET A 311 16.54 0.64 -14.70
N HIS A 312 17.23 1.31 -13.77
CA HIS A 312 18.67 1.51 -13.87
C HIS A 312 19.45 0.18 -13.81
N ALA A 313 18.99 -0.80 -13.02
CA ALA A 313 19.55 -2.15 -13.04
C ALA A 313 19.37 -2.82 -14.41
N GLY A 314 18.19 -2.65 -15.02
CA GLY A 314 17.92 -3.08 -16.41
C GLY A 314 18.87 -2.44 -17.42
N LEU A 315 19.09 -1.12 -17.33
CA LEU A 315 20.03 -0.40 -18.20
C LEU A 315 21.47 -0.91 -18.03
N ALA A 316 21.90 -1.20 -16.82
CA ALA A 316 23.21 -1.79 -16.55
C ALA A 316 23.33 -3.23 -17.05
N ALA A 317 22.27 -4.02 -16.97
CA ALA A 317 22.23 -5.41 -17.43
C ALA A 317 22.09 -5.57 -18.95
N LYS A 318 21.47 -4.62 -19.65
CA LYS A 318 21.21 -4.67 -21.10
C LYS A 318 22.44 -5.07 -21.92
N PRO A 319 23.62 -4.43 -21.80
CA PRO A 319 24.79 -4.80 -22.60
C PRO A 319 25.25 -6.25 -22.34
N MET A 320 25.08 -6.75 -21.12
CA MET A 320 25.39 -8.13 -20.77
C MET A 320 24.45 -9.12 -21.45
N PHE A 321 23.14 -8.85 -21.43
CA PHE A 321 22.15 -9.67 -22.12
C PHE A 321 22.44 -9.72 -23.61
N GLU A 322 22.61 -8.57 -24.28
CA GLU A 322 22.90 -8.50 -25.69
C GLU A 322 24.21 -9.20 -26.06
N HIS A 323 25.27 -9.04 -25.25
CA HIS A 323 26.55 -9.71 -25.47
C HIS A 323 26.47 -11.23 -25.36
N LEU A 324 25.77 -11.74 -24.33
CA LEU A 324 25.71 -13.17 -24.04
C LEU A 324 24.70 -13.93 -24.89
N THR A 325 23.58 -13.29 -25.26
CA THR A 325 22.46 -13.95 -25.95
C THR A 325 22.43 -13.62 -27.46
N HIS A 326 23.03 -12.52 -27.86
CA HIS A 326 22.86 -11.91 -29.21
C HIS A 326 21.39 -11.58 -29.53
N ILE A 327 20.55 -11.39 -28.50
CA ILE A 327 19.14 -11.00 -28.62
C ILE A 327 19.01 -9.51 -28.27
N PRO A 328 18.40 -8.69 -29.15
CA PRO A 328 18.13 -7.29 -28.84
C PRO A 328 17.36 -7.16 -27.50
N THR A 329 17.89 -6.34 -26.62
CA THR A 329 17.27 -6.10 -25.28
C THR A 329 16.84 -4.64 -25.17
N GLN A 330 15.59 -4.40 -24.83
CA GLN A 330 15.06 -3.07 -24.57
C GLN A 330 14.79 -2.87 -23.10
N VAL A 331 15.13 -1.69 -22.59
CA VAL A 331 14.80 -1.29 -21.21
C VAL A 331 13.84 -0.13 -21.30
N ASP A 332 12.77 -0.22 -20.53
CA ASP A 332 11.71 0.77 -20.59
C ASP A 332 11.18 1.16 -19.21
N VAL A 333 10.61 2.37 -19.16
CA VAL A 333 9.90 2.84 -17.97
C VAL A 333 8.55 2.15 -17.91
N ALA A 334 8.26 1.55 -16.76
CA ALA A 334 7.08 0.72 -16.59
C ALA A 334 5.75 1.47 -16.83
N SER A 335 5.64 2.72 -16.38
CA SER A 335 4.49 3.57 -16.63
C SER A 335 4.26 3.82 -18.12
N GLU A 336 5.32 4.10 -18.87
CA GLU A 336 5.23 4.39 -20.30
C GLU A 336 4.93 3.12 -21.12
N PHE A 337 5.58 2.01 -20.75
CA PHE A 337 5.37 0.72 -21.42
C PHE A 337 3.91 0.30 -21.44
N ARG A 338 3.21 0.52 -20.34
CA ARG A 338 1.79 0.19 -20.20
C ARG A 338 0.88 0.94 -21.19
N TYR A 339 1.14 2.22 -21.39
CA TYR A 339 0.24 3.10 -22.15
C TYR A 339 0.53 3.19 -23.64
N ARG A 340 1.67 2.71 -24.09
CA ARG A 340 2.09 2.88 -25.50
C ARG A 340 1.84 1.68 -26.40
N ASP A 341 1.07 0.68 -25.96
CA ASP A 341 0.75 -0.53 -26.73
C ASP A 341 2.02 -1.19 -27.32
N PRO A 342 2.91 -1.75 -26.50
CA PRO A 342 4.20 -2.26 -26.93
C PRO A 342 4.04 -3.47 -27.84
N LEU A 343 4.90 -3.58 -28.86
CA LEU A 343 4.94 -4.74 -29.75
C LEU A 343 5.62 -5.92 -29.04
N VAL A 344 4.82 -6.76 -28.42
CA VAL A 344 5.25 -7.99 -27.74
C VAL A 344 4.46 -9.19 -28.29
N ASP A 345 5.13 -10.33 -28.38
CA ASP A 345 4.53 -11.59 -28.79
C ASP A 345 5.03 -12.74 -27.87
N ASP A 346 4.64 -13.97 -28.15
CA ASP A 346 5.02 -15.18 -27.41
C ASP A 346 6.52 -15.52 -27.46
N ARG A 347 7.30 -14.80 -28.26
CA ARG A 347 8.76 -14.91 -28.40
C ARG A 347 9.51 -13.74 -27.75
N THR A 348 8.78 -12.90 -27.02
CA THR A 348 9.30 -11.68 -26.38
C THR A 348 9.16 -11.79 -24.88
N PRO A 349 10.13 -12.35 -24.13
CA PRO A 349 10.07 -12.36 -22.68
C PRO A 349 10.13 -10.94 -22.13
N VAL A 350 9.28 -10.67 -21.15
CA VAL A 350 9.21 -9.42 -20.44
C VAL A 350 9.60 -9.66 -18.98
N SER A 351 10.75 -9.13 -18.57
CA SER A 351 11.15 -9.09 -17.16
C SER A 351 10.68 -7.76 -16.58
N TYR A 352 9.85 -7.81 -15.56
CA TYR A 352 9.41 -6.60 -14.86
C TYR A 352 9.58 -6.74 -13.36
N THR A 353 9.99 -5.65 -12.74
CA THR A 353 9.91 -5.52 -11.29
C THR A 353 8.54 -4.99 -10.92
N HIS A 354 8.14 -5.25 -9.66
CA HIS A 354 6.86 -4.81 -9.14
C HIS A 354 6.50 -3.40 -9.60
N LEU A 355 5.45 -3.30 -10.40
CA LEU A 355 4.89 -2.05 -10.86
C LEU A 355 4.00 -1.51 -9.75
N THR A 356 4.48 -0.54 -9.04
CA THR A 356 3.72 0.16 -7.99
C THR A 356 2.71 1.15 -8.53
N LEU A 357 2.71 1.36 -9.82
CA LEU A 357 1.68 2.14 -10.49
C LEU A 357 0.49 1.23 -10.80
N PRO A 358 -0.73 1.76 -10.77
CA PRO A 358 -1.91 1.00 -11.08
C PRO A 358 -1.71 0.33 -12.41
N THR A 359 -1.55 -0.95 -12.34
CA THR A 359 -1.72 -1.78 -13.50
C THR A 359 -3.20 -2.05 -13.54
N THR A 360 -3.85 -1.55 -14.55
CA THR A 360 -5.25 -1.87 -14.80
C THR A 360 -5.47 -3.35 -14.75
#